data_29ab54081bdff729e92fa9a80bd68e07
#
_entry.id   29ab54081bdff729e92fa9a80bd68e07
#
_cell.length_a   1.000
_cell.length_b   1.000
_cell.length_c   1.000
_cell.angle_alpha   90.00
_cell.angle_beta   90.00
_cell.angle_gamma   90.00
#
_symmetry.space_group_name_H-M   'P 1'
#
loop_
_entity.id
_entity.type
_entity.pdbx_description
1 polymer ?
#
loop_
_entity_poly.entity_id
_entity_poly.type
_entity_poly.pdbx_seq_one_letter_code
_entity_poly.pdbx_strand_id
1 'polypeptide(L)'
;MALDSAEQGLGRRLKGAMRTNADTCTGFGSHGRTCFDLLRTRGTRLNHCNSLKRDIPGDYFPLPKSIFRLDLSAGEIVVYAYLMYCEDRKTFQCHPSYATIGEATGMSKNTVRKYVESLEDKGFILTEPTKVKTKDGRTHNGSLLYTLQPIKPIEEAHFSRQIAIASAEFNTKKALEQYEKRRKGDDFR
;
A
#
# COMPACT_ATOMS: atom_id res chain seq x y z
N MET A 1 -23.69 60.94 -3.43
CA MET A 1 -24.72 60.64 -4.47
C MET A 1 -24.51 59.16 -4.83
N ALA A 2 -25.38 58.45 -4.31
CA ALA A 2 -26.34 57.51 -4.89
C ALA A 2 -25.64 56.16 -5.16
N LEU A 3 -25.82 55.12 -4.29
CA LEU A 3 -27.00 54.22 -4.22
C LEU A 3 -26.99 53.25 -5.42
N ASP A 4 -26.87 52.05 -5.18
CA ASP A 4 -27.79 50.98 -4.79
C ASP A 4 -27.90 49.90 -5.86
N SER A 5 -28.08 48.70 -5.36
CA SER A 5 -28.79 47.56 -5.98
C SER A 5 -27.95 46.69 -6.92
N ALA A 6 -27.84 45.38 -6.75
CA ALA A 6 -28.88 44.47 -6.30
C ALA A 6 -28.28 43.13 -5.90
N GLU A 7 -28.68 42.62 -4.76
CA GLU A 7 -28.82 41.20 -4.49
C GLU A 7 -29.84 40.57 -5.46
N GLN A 8 -29.52 39.41 -5.97
CA GLN A 8 -30.41 38.31 -6.35
C GLN A 8 -29.51 37.29 -7.03
N GLY A 9 -29.14 36.16 -6.41
CA GLY A 9 -30.10 35.13 -6.09
C GLY A 9 -29.94 34.05 -7.14
N LEU A 10 -29.27 32.98 -6.82
CA LEU A 10 -29.71 31.63 -7.26
C LEU A 10 -28.92 30.54 -6.50
N GLY A 11 -29.48 30.15 -5.39
CA GLY A 11 -29.16 28.86 -4.80
C GLY A 11 -29.56 27.73 -5.75
N ARG A 12 -28.63 27.16 -6.48
CA ARG A 12 -28.81 25.84 -7.11
C ARG A 12 -28.45 24.77 -6.12
N ARG A 13 -29.49 24.24 -5.48
CA ARG A 13 -29.48 22.94 -4.84
C ARG A 13 -28.94 21.91 -5.82
N LEU A 14 -27.72 21.46 -5.63
CA LEU A 14 -27.27 20.19 -6.18
C LEU A 14 -27.79 19.09 -5.27
N LYS A 15 -29.03 18.65 -5.55
CA LYS A 15 -29.51 17.33 -5.14
C LYS A 15 -28.77 16.29 -6.01
N GLY A 16 -27.53 15.96 -5.64
CA GLY A 16 -26.87 14.75 -6.08
C GLY A 16 -27.52 13.57 -5.37
N ALA A 17 -28.49 12.96 -6.01
CA ALA A 17 -29.02 11.68 -5.57
C ALA A 17 -27.89 10.66 -5.60
N MET A 18 -27.43 10.22 -4.43
CA MET A 18 -26.72 8.97 -4.28
C MET A 18 -27.64 7.86 -4.77
N ARG A 19 -27.41 7.41 -5.99
CA ARG A 19 -27.97 6.15 -6.48
C ARG A 19 -27.25 5.05 -5.74
N THR A 20 -27.84 4.56 -4.68
CA THR A 20 -27.51 3.27 -4.10
C THR A 20 -27.83 2.21 -5.15
N ASN A 21 -26.83 1.48 -5.60
CA ASN A 21 -26.99 0.30 -6.47
C ASN A 21 -27.65 -0.82 -5.65
N ALA A 22 -28.95 -0.69 -5.41
CA ALA A 22 -29.79 -1.71 -4.78
C ALA A 22 -30.70 -2.44 -5.79
N ASP A 23 -30.54 -2.20 -7.10
CA ASP A 23 -31.48 -2.69 -8.11
C ASP A 23 -30.87 -3.73 -9.06
N THR A 24 -30.26 -4.79 -8.53
CA THR A 24 -29.91 -5.94 -9.37
C THR A 24 -30.09 -7.28 -8.68
N CYS A 25 -31.12 -7.41 -7.84
CA CYS A 25 -31.59 -8.70 -7.36
C CYS A 25 -33.11 -8.87 -7.56
N THR A 26 -33.64 -8.58 -8.76
CA THR A 26 -34.98 -8.95 -9.15
C THR A 26 -34.95 -10.22 -10.01
N GLY A 27 -34.54 -11.34 -9.39
CA GLY A 27 -34.87 -12.67 -9.90
C GLY A 27 -36.15 -13.15 -9.21
N PHE A 28 -37.30 -12.85 -9.81
CA PHE A 28 -38.60 -13.33 -9.34
C PHE A 28 -38.67 -14.83 -9.56
N GLY A 29 -38.34 -15.62 -8.56
CA GLY A 29 -38.68 -17.02 -8.48
C GLY A 29 -40.14 -17.17 -8.07
N SER A 30 -40.92 -18.01 -8.74
CA SER A 30 -42.35 -18.25 -8.67
C SER A 30 -42.95 -18.61 -7.29
N HIS A 31 -42.31 -18.30 -6.18
CA HIS A 31 -42.77 -18.67 -4.83
C HIS A 31 -42.62 -17.55 -3.81
N GLY A 32 -42.67 -16.28 -4.21
CA GLY A 32 -42.97 -15.15 -3.30
C GLY A 32 -42.07 -14.96 -2.06
N ARG A 33 -40.87 -15.56 -2.01
CA ARG A 33 -39.92 -15.41 -0.90
C ARG A 33 -38.73 -14.57 -1.33
N THR A 34 -38.55 -13.42 -0.67
CA THR A 34 -37.41 -12.54 -0.89
C THR A 34 -36.11 -13.21 -0.45
N CYS A 35 -35.01 -12.82 -1.02
CA CYS A 35 -33.66 -13.29 -0.65
C CYS A 35 -33.36 -13.15 0.85
N PHE A 36 -34.09 -12.30 1.56
CA PHE A 36 -33.98 -12.07 3.00
C PHE A 36 -34.66 -13.16 3.86
N ASP A 37 -35.70 -13.82 3.34
CA ASP A 37 -36.43 -14.87 4.08
C ASP A 37 -35.70 -16.22 4.05
N LEU A 38 -34.81 -16.43 3.07
CA LEU A 38 -33.96 -17.62 2.99
C LEU A 38 -32.83 -17.64 4.02
N LEU A 39 -32.53 -16.50 4.65
CA LEU A 39 -31.50 -16.39 5.67
C LEU A 39 -31.95 -16.86 7.07
N ARG A 40 -33.25 -17.15 7.25
CA ARG A 40 -33.85 -17.46 8.56
C ARG A 40 -34.09 -18.93 8.84
N THR A 41 -33.90 -19.82 7.87
CA THR A 41 -34.14 -21.25 8.04
C THR A 41 -32.84 -22.05 8.01
N ARG A 42 -32.45 -22.49 9.20
CA ARG A 42 -31.45 -23.55 9.49
C ARG A 42 -30.01 -23.23 9.11
N GLY A 43 -29.20 -22.86 10.11
CA GLY A 43 -27.80 -23.24 10.43
C GLY A 43 -26.80 -23.68 9.35
N THR A 44 -27.12 -23.61 8.08
CA THR A 44 -26.16 -23.74 7.01
C THR A 44 -25.54 -22.37 6.76
N ARG A 45 -24.36 -22.14 7.33
CA ARG A 45 -23.49 -21.06 6.89
C ARG A 45 -23.47 -21.09 5.39
N LEU A 46 -24.12 -20.10 4.79
CA LEU A 46 -24.05 -19.87 3.35
C LEU A 46 -22.58 -19.62 2.99
N ASN A 47 -21.88 -20.66 2.58
CA ASN A 47 -20.62 -20.56 1.85
C ASN A 47 -20.80 -19.84 0.48
N HIS A 48 -21.92 -19.15 0.30
CA HIS A 48 -22.27 -18.48 -0.96
C HIS A 48 -21.39 -17.27 -1.25
N CYS A 49 -20.78 -16.67 -0.22
CA CYS A 49 -19.77 -15.62 -0.45
C CYS A 49 -18.40 -16.15 -0.86
N ASN A 50 -18.19 -17.47 -0.79
CA ASN A 50 -16.94 -18.07 -1.26
C ASN A 50 -16.89 -18.28 -2.80
N SER A 51 -18.04 -18.30 -3.47
CA SER A 51 -18.09 -18.39 -4.94
C SER A 51 -17.70 -17.08 -5.64
N LEU A 52 -17.65 -15.97 -4.91
CA LEU A 52 -17.11 -14.70 -5.42
C LEU A 52 -15.61 -14.54 -5.15
N LYS A 53 -14.97 -15.50 -4.49
CA LYS A 53 -13.52 -15.58 -4.49
C LYS A 53 -13.11 -15.85 -5.93
N ARG A 54 -12.37 -14.91 -6.49
CA ARG A 54 -11.83 -14.95 -7.85
C ARG A 54 -11.19 -16.30 -8.10
N ASP A 55 -11.95 -17.22 -8.70
CA ASP A 55 -11.46 -18.51 -9.16
C ASP A 55 -10.76 -18.31 -10.51
N ILE A 56 -9.69 -17.49 -10.50
CA ILE A 56 -8.78 -17.41 -11.61
C ILE A 56 -7.51 -18.14 -11.16
N PRO A 57 -7.43 -19.47 -11.38
CA PRO A 57 -6.25 -20.22 -11.00
C PRO A 57 -5.08 -19.75 -11.84
N GLY A 58 -4.10 -19.12 -11.20
CA GLY A 58 -2.84 -18.74 -11.81
C GLY A 58 -2.63 -17.24 -12.06
N ASP A 59 -3.67 -16.42 -11.99
CA ASP A 59 -3.58 -14.98 -12.32
C ASP A 59 -3.42 -14.10 -11.08
N TYR A 60 -2.90 -14.62 -9.98
CA TYR A 60 -2.59 -13.82 -8.81
C TYR A 60 -1.21 -14.15 -8.23
N PHE A 61 -0.59 -13.17 -7.64
CA PHE A 61 0.61 -13.35 -6.82
C PHE A 61 0.32 -12.89 -5.39
N PRO A 62 0.89 -13.58 -4.37
CA PRO A 62 0.66 -13.24 -2.98
C PRO A 62 1.47 -11.99 -2.60
N LEU A 63 0.81 -10.89 -2.26
CA LEU A 63 1.45 -9.72 -1.67
C LEU A 63 1.33 -9.80 -0.14
N PRO A 64 2.42 -9.69 0.63
CA PRO A 64 2.38 -9.71 2.08
C PRO A 64 1.54 -8.57 2.65
N LYS A 65 0.62 -8.87 3.57
CA LYS A 65 -0.25 -7.85 4.18
C LYS A 65 0.52 -6.83 5.03
N SER A 66 1.65 -7.22 5.56
CA SER A 66 2.52 -6.39 6.38
C SER A 66 3.11 -5.20 5.65
N ILE A 67 3.22 -5.27 4.31
CA ILE A 67 3.78 -4.19 3.49
C ILE A 67 3.10 -2.83 3.72
N PHE A 68 1.80 -2.85 4.08
CA PHE A 68 1.04 -1.63 4.39
C PHE A 68 1.32 -1.03 5.77
N ARG A 69 2.18 -1.69 6.58
CA ARG A 69 2.55 -1.27 7.94
C ARG A 69 4.03 -0.89 8.07
N LEU A 70 4.79 -0.96 6.97
CA LEU A 70 6.24 -0.83 6.95
C LEU A 70 6.72 0.51 6.39
N ASP A 71 5.90 1.56 6.53
CA ASP A 71 6.21 2.94 6.13
C ASP A 71 6.68 3.08 4.67
N LEU A 72 6.04 2.29 3.78
CA LEU A 72 6.25 2.41 2.35
C LEU A 72 5.28 3.42 1.72
N SER A 73 5.76 4.25 0.83
CA SER A 73 4.92 5.09 -0.02
C SER A 73 4.13 4.24 -1.03
N ALA A 74 3.02 4.78 -1.53
CA ALA A 74 2.21 4.08 -2.53
C ALA A 74 3.02 3.68 -3.77
N GLY A 75 3.94 4.54 -4.23
CA GLY A 75 4.81 4.24 -5.37
C GLY A 75 5.79 3.10 -5.09
N GLU A 76 6.38 3.05 -3.90
CA GLU A 76 7.24 1.95 -3.48
C GLU A 76 6.49 0.62 -3.42
N ILE A 77 5.26 0.62 -2.89
CA ILE A 77 4.40 -0.57 -2.84
C ILE A 77 4.09 -1.07 -4.24
N VAL A 78 3.77 -0.17 -5.18
CA VAL A 78 3.48 -0.55 -6.58
C VAL A 78 4.71 -1.13 -7.27
N VAL A 79 5.89 -0.51 -7.09
CA VAL A 79 7.15 -1.01 -7.67
C VAL A 79 7.52 -2.36 -7.05
N TYR A 80 7.41 -2.51 -5.73
CA TYR A 80 7.68 -3.78 -5.04
C TYR A 80 6.72 -4.90 -5.49
N ALA A 81 5.43 -4.59 -5.60
CA ALA A 81 4.43 -5.53 -6.10
C ALA A 81 4.72 -5.98 -7.53
N TYR A 82 5.18 -5.06 -8.40
CA TYR A 82 5.59 -5.42 -9.75
C TYR A 82 6.85 -6.30 -9.79
N LEU A 83 7.83 -6.05 -8.92
CA LEU A 83 9.00 -6.91 -8.79
C LEU A 83 8.61 -8.32 -8.31
N MET A 84 7.69 -8.45 -7.35
CA MET A 84 7.12 -9.73 -6.92
C MET A 84 6.34 -10.44 -8.02
N TYR A 85 5.68 -9.70 -8.89
CA TYR A 85 5.02 -10.28 -10.07
C TYR A 85 6.04 -10.86 -11.06
N CYS A 86 7.18 -10.21 -11.23
CA CYS A 86 8.24 -10.61 -12.17
C CYS A 86 9.20 -11.67 -11.59
N GLU A 87 9.17 -11.93 -10.28
CA GLU A 87 10.15 -12.82 -9.63
C GLU A 87 9.98 -14.28 -10.04
N ASP A 88 11.11 -14.97 -10.17
CA ASP A 88 11.12 -16.42 -10.17
C ASP A 88 10.98 -16.92 -8.71
N ARG A 89 9.92 -17.68 -8.45
CA ARG A 89 9.59 -18.20 -7.11
C ARG A 89 10.65 -19.17 -6.53
N LYS A 90 11.58 -19.65 -7.34
CA LYS A 90 12.66 -20.53 -6.88
C LYS A 90 13.87 -19.73 -6.41
N THR A 91 14.21 -18.68 -7.14
CA THR A 91 15.40 -17.87 -6.89
C THR A 91 15.11 -16.58 -6.16
N PHE A 92 13.84 -16.14 -6.12
CA PHE A 92 13.40 -14.83 -5.63
C PHE A 92 14.09 -13.66 -6.35
N GLN A 93 14.43 -13.89 -7.61
CA GLN A 93 15.16 -12.93 -8.43
C GLN A 93 14.38 -12.54 -9.67
N CYS A 94 14.54 -11.29 -10.09
CA CYS A 94 14.03 -10.77 -11.36
C CYS A 94 14.99 -9.70 -11.91
N HIS A 95 14.85 -9.38 -13.20
CA HIS A 95 15.74 -8.43 -13.87
C HIS A 95 15.02 -7.49 -14.85
N PRO A 96 13.85 -6.94 -14.49
CA PRO A 96 13.18 -5.96 -15.33
C PRO A 96 14.00 -4.67 -15.45
N SER A 97 13.96 -4.01 -16.60
CA SER A 97 14.56 -2.70 -16.76
C SER A 97 13.70 -1.60 -16.11
N TYR A 98 14.31 -0.47 -15.75
CA TYR A 98 13.53 0.69 -15.26
C TYR A 98 12.46 1.17 -16.25
N ALA A 99 12.71 0.97 -17.56
CA ALA A 99 11.72 1.28 -18.58
C ALA A 99 10.50 0.37 -18.48
N THR A 100 10.75 -0.94 -18.39
CA THR A 100 9.71 -1.97 -18.27
C THR A 100 8.87 -1.77 -17.01
N ILE A 101 9.51 -1.50 -15.87
CA ILE A 101 8.81 -1.18 -14.63
C ILE A 101 7.97 0.09 -14.80
N GLY A 102 8.54 1.12 -15.42
CA GLY A 102 7.86 2.40 -15.65
C GLY A 102 6.63 2.26 -16.56
N GLU A 103 6.73 1.50 -17.64
CA GLU A 103 5.62 1.21 -18.55
C GLU A 103 4.48 0.45 -17.83
N ALA A 104 4.83 -0.56 -17.04
CA ALA A 104 3.85 -1.37 -16.32
C ALA A 104 3.16 -0.61 -15.18
N THR A 105 3.88 0.31 -14.53
CA THR A 105 3.36 1.05 -13.35
C THR A 105 2.86 2.46 -13.68
N GLY A 106 3.01 2.91 -14.92
CA GLY A 106 2.67 4.27 -15.35
C GLY A 106 3.61 5.34 -14.80
N MET A 107 4.84 4.99 -14.46
CA MET A 107 5.82 5.89 -13.83
C MET A 107 6.98 6.23 -14.76
N SER A 108 7.60 7.40 -14.57
CA SER A 108 8.83 7.75 -15.27
C SER A 108 10.01 6.90 -14.79
N LYS A 109 10.99 6.64 -15.66
CA LYS A 109 12.23 5.91 -15.30
C LYS A 109 12.96 6.50 -14.08
N ASN A 110 12.98 7.82 -13.97
CA ASN A 110 13.61 8.51 -12.84
C ASN A 110 12.84 8.31 -11.54
N THR A 111 11.50 8.25 -11.61
CA THR A 111 10.65 7.96 -10.46
C THR A 111 10.83 6.52 -9.99
N VAL A 112 10.84 5.56 -10.93
CA VAL A 112 11.11 4.15 -10.63
C VAL A 112 12.47 3.98 -9.96
N ARG A 113 13.51 4.63 -10.49
CA ARG A 113 14.85 4.58 -9.91
C ARG A 113 14.86 5.03 -8.45
N LYS A 114 14.22 6.16 -8.13
CA LYS A 114 14.11 6.66 -6.74
C LYS A 114 13.41 5.66 -5.82
N TYR A 115 12.34 5.01 -6.29
CA TYR A 115 11.64 4.01 -5.49
C TYR A 115 12.44 2.73 -5.30
N VAL A 116 13.19 2.32 -6.32
CA VAL A 116 14.11 1.18 -6.20
C VAL A 116 15.22 1.47 -5.19
N GLU A 117 15.87 2.63 -5.26
CA GLU A 117 16.88 3.08 -4.30
C GLU A 117 16.29 3.11 -2.86
N SER A 118 15.08 3.64 -2.69
CA SER A 118 14.40 3.67 -1.40
C SER A 118 14.03 2.27 -0.87
N LEU A 119 13.60 1.35 -1.73
CA LEU A 119 13.31 -0.03 -1.34
C LEU A 119 14.57 -0.79 -0.94
N GLU A 120 15.71 -0.52 -1.59
CA GLU A 120 17.01 -1.05 -1.25
C GLU A 120 17.49 -0.53 0.11
N ASP A 121 17.40 0.79 0.36
CA ASP A 121 17.73 1.42 1.63
C ASP A 121 16.89 0.87 2.80
N LYS A 122 15.64 0.54 2.54
CA LYS A 122 14.73 -0.09 3.51
C LYS A 122 14.96 -1.60 3.66
N GLY A 123 15.80 -2.20 2.81
CA GLY A 123 16.17 -3.61 2.85
C GLY A 123 15.16 -4.58 2.25
N PHE A 124 14.19 -4.12 1.45
CA PHE A 124 13.21 -4.99 0.78
C PHE A 124 13.79 -5.74 -0.41
N ILE A 125 14.76 -5.15 -1.07
CA ILE A 125 15.43 -5.69 -2.24
C ILE A 125 16.93 -5.50 -2.13
N LEU A 126 17.68 -6.38 -2.81
CA LEU A 126 19.09 -6.16 -3.13
C LEU A 126 19.22 -5.96 -4.63
N THR A 127 20.05 -5.03 -5.05
CA THR A 127 20.30 -4.75 -6.47
C THR A 127 21.73 -5.09 -6.85
N GLU A 128 21.88 -5.82 -7.95
CA GLU A 128 23.19 -6.16 -8.49
C GLU A 128 23.28 -5.74 -9.96
N PRO A 129 24.36 -5.05 -10.38
CA PRO A 129 24.55 -4.66 -11.75
C PRO A 129 24.90 -5.87 -12.63
N THR A 130 24.13 -6.07 -13.71
CA THR A 130 24.43 -7.14 -14.67
C THR A 130 25.21 -6.61 -15.87
N LYS A 131 26.05 -7.47 -16.44
CA LYS A 131 26.80 -7.17 -17.68
C LYS A 131 26.39 -8.15 -18.76
N VAL A 132 26.02 -7.63 -19.90
CA VAL A 132 25.63 -8.42 -21.08
C VAL A 132 26.73 -8.31 -22.14
N LYS A 133 27.22 -9.47 -22.63
CA LYS A 133 28.12 -9.51 -23.77
C LYS A 133 27.30 -9.57 -25.06
N THR A 134 27.53 -8.62 -25.95
CA THR A 134 26.95 -8.63 -27.30
C THR A 134 27.68 -9.64 -28.18
N LYS A 135 27.06 -10.03 -29.31
CA LYS A 135 27.64 -10.93 -30.30
C LYS A 135 28.99 -10.44 -30.83
N ASP A 136 29.23 -9.14 -30.81
CA ASP A 136 30.48 -8.48 -31.22
C ASP A 136 31.57 -8.48 -30.13
N GLY A 137 31.38 -9.23 -29.04
CA GLY A 137 32.34 -9.32 -27.93
C GLY A 137 32.39 -8.10 -27.00
N ARG A 138 31.58 -7.06 -27.23
CA ARG A 138 31.52 -5.87 -26.41
C ARG A 138 30.65 -6.14 -25.16
N THR A 139 31.10 -5.62 -24.02
CA THR A 139 30.36 -5.72 -22.78
C THR A 139 29.56 -4.45 -22.54
N HIS A 140 28.26 -4.56 -22.36
CA HIS A 140 27.36 -3.47 -22.00
C HIS A 140 26.74 -3.71 -20.63
N ASN A 141 26.38 -2.64 -19.94
CA ASN A 141 25.60 -2.74 -18.71
C ASN A 141 24.20 -3.25 -19.07
N GLY A 142 23.79 -4.34 -18.42
CA GLY A 142 22.44 -4.88 -18.51
C GLY A 142 21.47 -4.19 -17.57
N SER A 143 20.25 -4.74 -17.46
CA SER A 143 19.31 -4.36 -16.40
C SER A 143 19.85 -4.81 -15.05
N LEU A 144 19.40 -4.17 -13.96
CA LEU A 144 19.72 -4.62 -12.62
C LEU A 144 19.09 -5.98 -12.34
N LEU A 145 19.81 -6.82 -11.61
CA LEU A 145 19.24 -8.01 -10.97
C LEU A 145 18.70 -7.61 -9.61
N TYR A 146 17.43 -7.88 -9.38
CA TYR A 146 16.76 -7.63 -8.11
C TYR A 146 16.59 -8.95 -7.37
N THR A 147 17.04 -9.02 -6.14
CA THR A 147 16.79 -10.14 -5.24
C THR A 147 15.85 -9.68 -4.13
N LEU A 148 14.64 -10.25 -4.07
CA LEU A 148 13.65 -9.90 -3.08
C LEU A 148 14.01 -10.53 -1.74
N GLN A 149 13.99 -9.71 -0.69
CA GLN A 149 14.34 -10.15 0.66
C GLN A 149 13.12 -10.69 1.42
N PRO A 150 13.31 -11.66 2.35
CA PRO A 150 12.25 -12.15 3.22
C PRO A 150 11.66 -11.00 4.04
N ILE A 151 10.34 -10.90 4.11
CA ILE A 151 9.69 -9.75 4.77
C ILE A 151 9.75 -9.80 6.30
N LYS A 152 9.83 -11.00 6.90
CA LYS A 152 9.85 -11.15 8.37
C LYS A 152 10.98 -10.40 9.08
N PRO A 153 12.25 -10.54 8.65
CA PRO A 153 13.34 -9.78 9.26
C PRO A 153 13.18 -8.27 9.14
N ILE A 154 12.55 -7.82 8.04
CA ILE A 154 12.28 -6.39 7.79
C ILE A 154 11.22 -5.89 8.77
N GLU A 155 10.14 -6.66 8.98
CA GLU A 155 9.13 -6.37 9.99
C GLU A 155 9.73 -6.26 11.38
N GLU A 156 10.51 -7.23 11.79
CA GLU A 156 11.16 -7.27 13.11
C GLU A 156 12.07 -6.05 13.31
N ALA A 157 12.88 -5.73 12.31
CA ALA A 157 13.75 -4.56 12.33
C ALA A 157 12.97 -3.25 12.38
N HIS A 158 11.85 -3.15 11.66
CA HIS A 158 10.98 -1.98 11.68
C HIS A 158 10.33 -1.79 13.07
N PHE A 159 9.72 -2.82 13.62
CA PHE A 159 9.10 -2.74 14.94
C PHE A 159 10.12 -2.48 16.06
N SER A 160 11.30 -3.08 15.99
CA SER A 160 12.39 -2.81 16.93
C SER A 160 12.81 -1.34 16.91
N ARG A 161 12.92 -0.74 15.73
CA ARG A 161 13.20 0.70 15.57
C ARG A 161 12.09 1.56 16.16
N GLN A 162 10.82 1.21 15.93
CA GLN A 162 9.69 1.96 16.49
C GLN A 162 9.65 1.90 18.02
N ILE A 163 9.92 0.74 18.61
CA ILE A 163 10.03 0.58 20.06
C ILE A 163 11.19 1.42 20.61
N ALA A 164 12.34 1.42 19.94
CA ALA A 164 13.48 2.23 20.35
C ALA A 164 13.18 3.74 20.33
N ILE A 165 12.51 4.23 19.30
CA ILE A 165 12.07 5.62 19.19
C ILE A 165 11.11 5.98 20.32
N ALA A 166 10.06 5.18 20.52
CA ALA A 166 9.07 5.41 21.57
C ALA A 166 9.69 5.41 22.98
N SER A 167 10.65 4.51 23.23
CA SER A 167 11.37 4.47 24.50
C SER A 167 12.27 5.70 24.72
N ALA A 168 12.93 6.19 23.67
CA ALA A 168 13.72 7.42 23.70
C ALA A 168 12.84 8.65 23.99
N GLU A 169 11.71 8.77 23.32
CA GLU A 169 10.73 9.85 23.56
C GLU A 169 10.19 9.82 25.00
N PHE A 170 9.86 8.65 25.52
CA PHE A 170 9.42 8.50 26.90
C PHE A 170 10.50 8.95 27.92
N ASN A 171 11.76 8.56 27.68
CA ASN A 171 12.88 8.95 28.52
C ASN A 171 13.15 10.46 28.50
N THR A 172 13.09 11.09 27.32
CA THR A 172 13.24 12.54 27.18
C THR A 172 12.13 13.30 27.90
N LYS A 173 10.87 12.86 27.75
CA LYS A 173 9.74 13.45 28.43
C LYS A 173 9.87 13.35 29.96
N LYS A 174 10.27 12.20 30.46
CA LYS A 174 10.51 11.98 31.89
C LYS A 174 11.64 12.87 32.45
N ALA A 175 12.73 13.01 31.67
CA ALA A 175 13.83 13.90 32.05
C ALA A 175 13.38 15.37 32.10
N LEU A 176 12.58 15.81 31.15
CA LEU A 176 12.02 17.16 31.10
C LEU A 176 11.12 17.44 32.30
N GLU A 177 10.23 16.51 32.65
CA GLU A 177 9.36 16.62 33.83
C GLU A 177 10.16 16.71 35.13
N GLN A 178 11.25 15.96 35.24
CA GLN A 178 12.14 16.03 36.40
C GLN A 178 12.88 17.37 36.48
N TYR A 179 13.31 17.91 35.36
CA TYR A 179 13.94 19.20 35.28
C TYR A 179 12.99 20.34 35.72
N GLU A 180 11.76 20.32 35.22
CA GLU A 180 10.73 21.29 35.59
C GLU A 180 10.37 21.23 37.09
N LYS A 181 10.29 20.02 37.68
CA LYS A 181 10.05 19.84 39.11
C LYS A 181 11.18 20.44 39.96
N ARG A 182 12.46 20.30 39.54
CA ARG A 182 13.60 20.90 40.23
C ARG A 182 13.56 22.44 40.14
N ARG A 183 13.31 22.99 38.97
CA ARG A 183 13.19 24.45 38.80
C ARG A 183 12.12 25.07 39.70
N LYS A 184 10.93 24.43 39.77
CA LYS A 184 9.84 24.92 40.62
C LYS A 184 10.14 24.77 42.13
N GLY A 185 11.02 23.85 42.53
CA GLY A 185 11.46 23.69 43.90
C GLY A 185 12.51 24.69 44.35
N ASP A 186 13.31 25.22 43.41
CA ASP A 186 14.33 26.21 43.72
C ASP A 186 13.78 27.66 43.80
N ASP A 187 12.63 27.94 43.17
CA ASP A 187 11.94 29.25 43.23
C ASP A 187 11.24 29.51 44.59
N PHE A 188 11.21 28.53 45.49
CA PHE A 188 10.57 28.63 46.81
C PHE A 188 11.58 28.75 48.01
N ARG A 189 12.84 28.98 47.73
CA ARG A 189 13.89 29.23 48.73
C ARG A 189 14.45 30.60 48.60
#